data_74cedd1086b9c60b6b91f301d0b66008
#
_entry.id   74cedd1086b9c60b6b91f301d0b66008
#
_cell.length_a   1.000
_cell.length_b   1.000
_cell.length_c   1.000
_cell.angle_alpha   90.00
_cell.angle_beta   90.00
_cell.angle_gamma   90.00
#
_symmetry.space_group_name_H-M   'P 1'
#
loop_
_entity.id
_entity.type
_entity.pdbx_description
1 polymer ?
#
loop_
_entity_poly.entity_id
_entity_poly.type
_entity_poly.pdbx_seq_one_letter_code
_entity_poly.pdbx_strand_id
1 'polypeptide(L)'
;FFDFVNYLFLLILFSFCYRYKFLNKRMFIVLLLCSLGPFFINFFLIEWWFMPDQAKYFQETHQFRDYLISGLSYTIISDSAEYIRLPSMILAFMPIPFIETINSIGFIHKGLLGIFTITLFHKKYIDKYFFYFLNLCPSIFLYSSLSLKDNLVLIYCLLIILSIIYHRGYLINIILIVLLFYLRPLHAILLFVYFFTYNICFTRKFLDLNIMIGILM
;
A
#
# COMPACT_ATOMS: atom_id res chain seq x y z
N PHE A 1 -1.09 5.86 -24.41
CA PHE A 1 -1.06 4.44 -24.75
C PHE A 1 -0.72 3.58 -23.51
N PHE A 2 0.41 3.78 -22.86
CA PHE A 2 0.89 2.97 -21.72
C PHE A 2 -0.12 2.92 -20.56
N ASP A 3 -0.70 4.04 -20.19
CA ASP A 3 -1.71 4.12 -19.14
C ASP A 3 -2.96 3.30 -19.45
N PHE A 4 -3.36 3.29 -20.71
CA PHE A 4 -4.48 2.46 -21.15
C PHE A 4 -4.18 0.95 -21.03
N VAL A 5 -2.95 0.53 -21.35
CA VAL A 5 -2.53 -0.86 -21.16
C VAL A 5 -2.49 -1.23 -19.68
N ASN A 6 -2.00 -0.34 -18.82
CA ASN A 6 -2.02 -0.54 -17.37
C ASN A 6 -3.45 -0.67 -16.84
N TYR A 7 -4.38 0.16 -17.33
CA TYR A 7 -5.79 0.04 -16.99
C TYR A 7 -6.39 -1.30 -17.46
N LEU A 8 -6.12 -1.72 -18.70
CA LEU A 8 -6.56 -3.05 -19.20
C LEU A 8 -6.01 -4.19 -18.35
N PHE A 9 -4.77 -4.09 -17.89
CA PHE A 9 -4.20 -5.07 -16.97
C PHE A 9 -5.01 -5.18 -15.68
N LEU A 10 -5.38 -4.05 -15.07
CA LEU A 10 -6.24 -4.05 -13.87
C LEU A 10 -7.63 -4.61 -14.16
N LEU A 11 -8.22 -4.29 -15.33
CA LEU A 11 -9.49 -4.87 -15.76
C LEU A 11 -9.43 -6.40 -15.81
N ILE A 12 -8.39 -6.95 -16.43
CA ILE A 12 -8.17 -8.39 -16.52
C ILE A 12 -8.03 -8.99 -15.12
N LEU A 13 -7.20 -8.38 -14.27
CA LEU A 13 -6.94 -8.83 -12.92
C LEU A 13 -8.23 -8.90 -12.08
N PHE A 14 -9.03 -7.84 -12.08
CA PHE A 14 -10.28 -7.80 -11.31
C PHE A 14 -11.37 -8.69 -11.93
N SER A 15 -11.40 -8.84 -13.27
CA SER A 15 -12.29 -9.80 -13.95
C SER A 15 -11.97 -11.23 -13.54
N PHE A 16 -10.69 -11.56 -13.40
CA PHE A 16 -10.26 -12.85 -12.90
C PHE A 16 -10.76 -13.06 -11.45
N CYS A 17 -10.56 -12.09 -10.56
CA CYS A 17 -11.07 -12.15 -9.19
C CYS A 17 -12.60 -12.30 -9.13
N TYR A 18 -13.34 -11.63 -10.02
CA TYR A 18 -14.78 -11.76 -10.13
C TYR A 18 -15.19 -13.16 -10.62
N ARG A 19 -14.53 -13.70 -11.66
CA ARG A 19 -14.78 -15.03 -12.20
C ARG A 19 -14.59 -16.13 -11.14
N TYR A 20 -13.58 -16.02 -10.30
CA TYR A 20 -13.32 -16.94 -9.20
C TYR A 20 -14.16 -16.68 -7.93
N LYS A 21 -15.19 -15.83 -8.02
CA LYS A 21 -16.13 -15.52 -6.95
C LYS A 21 -15.50 -14.89 -5.68
N PHE A 22 -14.34 -14.27 -5.82
CA PHE A 22 -13.74 -13.47 -4.72
C PHE A 22 -14.49 -12.16 -4.49
N LEU A 23 -15.28 -11.72 -5.50
CA LEU A 23 -16.03 -10.47 -5.53
C LEU A 23 -17.47 -10.71 -5.96
N ASN A 24 -18.40 -9.91 -5.48
CA ASN A 24 -19.72 -9.80 -6.05
C ASN A 24 -19.74 -8.76 -7.20
N LYS A 25 -20.81 -8.77 -8.03
CA LYS A 25 -20.95 -7.86 -9.19
C LYS A 25 -20.80 -6.37 -8.82
N ARG A 26 -21.36 -5.94 -7.69
CA ARG A 26 -21.31 -4.53 -7.26
C ARG A 26 -19.88 -4.12 -6.87
N MET A 27 -19.18 -4.95 -6.11
CA MET A 27 -17.78 -4.71 -5.73
C MET A 27 -16.87 -4.66 -6.96
N PHE A 28 -17.08 -5.56 -7.91
CA PHE A 28 -16.36 -5.58 -9.18
C PHE A 28 -16.53 -4.26 -9.93
N ILE A 29 -17.78 -3.78 -10.11
CA ILE A 29 -18.07 -2.51 -10.78
C ILE A 29 -17.37 -1.35 -10.05
N VAL A 30 -17.41 -1.30 -8.72
CA VAL A 30 -16.74 -0.26 -7.93
C VAL A 30 -15.24 -0.26 -8.18
N LEU A 31 -14.57 -1.41 -8.17
CA LEU A 31 -13.13 -1.49 -8.46
C LEU A 31 -12.80 -1.03 -9.87
N LEU A 32 -13.62 -1.38 -10.87
CA LEU A 32 -13.42 -0.91 -12.25
C LEU A 32 -13.52 0.62 -12.35
N LEU A 33 -14.54 1.20 -11.73
CA LEU A 33 -14.71 2.66 -11.70
C LEU A 33 -13.57 3.35 -10.94
N CYS A 34 -13.16 2.80 -9.79
CA CYS A 34 -12.04 3.34 -9.03
C CYS A 34 -10.71 3.26 -9.79
N SER A 35 -10.53 2.27 -10.64
CA SER A 35 -9.32 2.12 -11.48
C SER A 35 -9.18 3.21 -12.54
N LEU A 36 -10.26 3.95 -12.84
CA LEU A 36 -10.20 5.12 -13.72
C LEU A 36 -9.59 6.35 -13.03
N GLY A 37 -9.47 6.32 -11.69
CA GLY A 37 -8.99 7.46 -10.91
C GLY A 37 -7.71 8.11 -11.44
N PRO A 38 -6.62 7.37 -11.77
CA PRO A 38 -5.40 7.96 -12.29
C PRO A 38 -5.58 8.82 -13.55
N PHE A 39 -6.54 8.47 -14.43
CA PHE A 39 -6.85 9.28 -15.63
C PHE A 39 -7.50 10.61 -15.31
N PHE A 40 -8.33 10.65 -14.24
CA PHE A 40 -9.13 11.85 -13.92
C PHE A 40 -8.46 12.75 -12.89
N ILE A 41 -7.70 12.18 -11.96
CA ILE A 41 -7.08 12.97 -10.89
C ILE A 41 -5.90 13.75 -11.42
N ASN A 42 -4.93 13.10 -12.04
CA ASN A 42 -3.82 13.77 -12.67
C ASN A 42 -4.31 14.44 -13.96
N PHE A 43 -3.86 15.66 -14.19
CA PHE A 43 -4.19 16.54 -15.33
C PHE A 43 -5.56 17.22 -15.30
N PHE A 44 -6.62 16.63 -14.70
CA PHE A 44 -7.94 17.28 -14.66
C PHE A 44 -8.26 17.97 -13.34
N LEU A 45 -7.98 17.30 -12.21
CA LEU A 45 -8.28 17.82 -10.89
C LEU A 45 -7.05 18.38 -10.19
N ILE A 46 -5.90 17.73 -10.37
CA ILE A 46 -4.64 18.12 -9.75
C ILE A 46 -3.57 18.12 -10.83
N GLU A 47 -2.99 19.29 -11.08
CA GLU A 47 -1.82 19.39 -11.93
C GLU A 47 -0.62 18.77 -11.17
N TRP A 48 0.19 17.96 -11.85
CA TRP A 48 1.27 17.19 -11.26
C TRP A 48 2.29 18.04 -10.47
N TRP A 49 2.48 19.30 -10.85
CA TRP A 49 3.42 20.22 -10.19
C TRP A 49 2.92 20.75 -8.84
N PHE A 50 1.63 20.63 -8.50
CA PHE A 50 1.14 20.87 -7.13
C PHE A 50 1.67 19.83 -6.13
N MET A 51 2.07 18.66 -6.61
CA MET A 51 2.65 17.61 -5.79
C MET A 51 3.98 17.14 -6.41
N PRO A 52 5.06 17.92 -6.30
CA PRO A 52 6.33 17.67 -6.98
C PRO A 52 6.98 16.33 -6.59
N ASP A 53 6.62 15.80 -5.44
CA ASP A 53 7.08 14.47 -5.02
C ASP A 53 6.61 13.35 -5.95
N GLN A 54 5.48 13.51 -6.66
CA GLN A 54 5.03 12.52 -7.64
C GLN A 54 6.08 12.25 -8.72
N ALA A 55 6.70 13.31 -9.24
CA ALA A 55 7.75 13.19 -10.26
C ALA A 55 8.97 12.43 -9.72
N LYS A 56 9.36 12.68 -8.46
CA LYS A 56 10.47 11.98 -7.81
C LYS A 56 10.17 10.49 -7.62
N TYR A 57 8.98 10.14 -7.11
CA TYR A 57 8.58 8.73 -6.98
C TYR A 57 8.54 8.04 -8.33
N PHE A 58 8.04 8.70 -9.37
CA PHE A 58 8.01 8.16 -10.71
C PHE A 58 9.43 7.90 -11.24
N GLN A 59 10.31 8.90 -11.20
CA GLN A 59 11.68 8.79 -11.69
C GLN A 59 12.44 7.66 -11.01
N GLU A 60 12.40 7.60 -9.68
CA GLU A 60 13.05 6.55 -8.91
C GLU A 60 12.47 5.16 -9.22
N THR A 61 11.14 5.04 -9.31
CA THR A 61 10.50 3.77 -9.62
C THR A 61 10.83 3.27 -11.02
N HIS A 62 10.84 4.17 -12.01
CA HIS A 62 11.22 3.87 -13.39
C HIS A 62 12.67 3.40 -13.48
N GLN A 63 13.62 4.12 -12.87
CA GLN A 63 15.03 3.75 -12.84
C GLN A 63 15.28 2.39 -12.17
N PHE A 64 14.59 2.11 -11.05
CA PHE A 64 14.67 0.78 -10.43
C PHE A 64 14.11 -0.31 -11.34
N ARG A 65 13.01 -0.04 -12.05
CA ARG A 65 12.43 -0.99 -13.00
C ARG A 65 13.39 -1.28 -14.15
N ASP A 66 14.02 -0.25 -14.71
CA ASP A 66 15.00 -0.40 -15.80
C ASP A 66 16.23 -1.17 -15.33
N TYR A 67 16.70 -0.90 -14.12
CA TYR A 67 17.77 -1.69 -13.50
C TYR A 67 17.40 -3.18 -13.37
N LEU A 68 16.19 -3.48 -12.92
CA LEU A 68 15.72 -4.86 -12.76
C LEU A 68 15.57 -5.59 -14.10
N ILE A 69 15.14 -4.90 -15.16
CA ILE A 69 14.85 -5.52 -16.46
C ILE A 69 16.09 -5.59 -17.34
N SER A 70 16.88 -4.51 -17.41
CA SER A 70 17.98 -4.36 -18.37
C SER A 70 19.35 -4.54 -17.76
N GLY A 71 19.48 -4.59 -16.44
CA GLY A 71 20.79 -4.63 -15.75
C GLY A 71 21.60 -3.34 -15.90
N LEU A 72 20.96 -2.24 -16.37
CA LEU A 72 21.61 -0.94 -16.48
C LEU A 72 22.05 -0.44 -15.10
N SER A 73 23.22 0.23 -15.02
CA SER A 73 23.72 0.75 -13.75
C SER A 73 22.72 1.72 -13.13
N TYR A 74 22.27 1.41 -11.93
CA TYR A 74 21.43 2.29 -11.14
C TYR A 74 22.26 3.51 -10.71
N THR A 75 22.03 4.63 -11.35
CA THR A 75 22.60 5.91 -10.93
C THR A 75 21.74 6.43 -9.79
N ILE A 76 22.27 6.36 -8.57
CA ILE A 76 21.62 6.98 -7.41
C ILE A 76 21.49 8.46 -7.74
N ILE A 77 20.26 8.98 -7.86
CA ILE A 77 20.03 10.41 -7.86
C ILE A 77 20.50 10.87 -6.49
N SER A 78 21.61 11.58 -6.44
CA SER A 78 22.35 11.93 -5.22
C SER A 78 21.52 12.67 -4.16
N ASP A 79 20.37 13.22 -4.55
CA ASP A 79 19.49 14.03 -3.72
C ASP A 79 18.19 13.32 -3.30
N SER A 80 17.95 12.07 -3.71
CA SER A 80 16.75 11.38 -3.30
C SER A 80 16.88 10.86 -1.87
N ALA A 81 16.06 11.40 -0.99
CA ALA A 81 16.02 10.98 0.40
C ALA A 81 15.58 9.50 0.51
N GLU A 82 16.12 8.78 1.49
CA GLU A 82 15.81 7.34 1.73
C GLU A 82 14.30 7.03 1.78
N TYR A 83 13.50 7.99 2.29
CA TYR A 83 12.05 7.86 2.36
C TYR A 83 11.32 7.86 1.00
N ILE A 84 12.01 8.21 -0.10
CA ILE A 84 11.51 8.07 -1.48
C ILE A 84 11.99 6.74 -2.07
N ARG A 85 13.24 6.36 -1.83
CA ARG A 85 13.87 5.18 -2.43
C ARG A 85 13.17 3.87 -2.08
N LEU A 86 12.91 3.63 -0.79
CA LEU A 86 12.30 2.38 -0.35
C LEU A 86 10.88 2.17 -0.93
N PRO A 87 9.95 3.16 -0.88
CA PRO A 87 8.67 3.01 -1.56
C PRO A 87 8.80 2.77 -3.06
N SER A 88 9.72 3.49 -3.74
CA SER A 88 9.95 3.36 -5.17
C SER A 88 10.46 1.97 -5.55
N MET A 89 11.36 1.40 -4.76
CA MET A 89 11.80 0.01 -4.93
C MET A 89 10.63 -0.97 -4.82
N ILE A 90 9.79 -0.84 -3.79
CA ILE A 90 8.62 -1.70 -3.61
C ILE A 90 7.69 -1.60 -4.84
N LEU A 91 7.42 -0.39 -5.31
CA LEU A 91 6.57 -0.15 -6.47
C LEU A 91 7.17 -0.71 -7.78
N ALA A 92 8.50 -0.66 -7.93
CA ALA A 92 9.19 -1.20 -9.09
C ALA A 92 9.04 -2.73 -9.24
N PHE A 93 8.87 -3.47 -8.14
CA PHE A 93 8.61 -4.91 -8.15
C PHE A 93 7.16 -5.29 -8.51
N MET A 94 6.24 -4.30 -8.54
CA MET A 94 4.84 -4.63 -8.80
C MET A 94 4.61 -5.07 -10.25
N PRO A 95 3.78 -6.10 -10.48
CA PRO A 95 3.56 -6.68 -11.80
C PRO A 95 2.60 -5.84 -12.64
N ILE A 96 2.98 -4.60 -12.95
CA ILE A 96 2.27 -3.77 -13.91
C ILE A 96 3.06 -3.73 -15.23
N PRO A 97 2.41 -3.73 -16.42
CA PRO A 97 3.11 -3.81 -17.70
C PRO A 97 4.13 -2.70 -17.94
N PHE A 98 3.74 -1.45 -17.68
CA PHE A 98 4.57 -0.29 -18.01
C PHE A 98 4.64 0.71 -16.84
N ILE A 99 5.84 1.29 -16.62
CA ILE A 99 6.07 2.43 -15.72
C ILE A 99 6.70 3.55 -16.55
N GLU A 100 5.92 4.11 -17.49
CA GLU A 100 6.37 5.10 -18.45
C GLU A 100 5.81 6.49 -18.21
N THR A 101 4.86 6.61 -17.30
CA THR A 101 4.18 7.86 -16.98
C THR A 101 3.99 8.01 -15.48
N ILE A 102 3.78 9.24 -15.02
CA ILE A 102 3.43 9.50 -13.61
C ILE A 102 2.18 8.73 -13.20
N ASN A 103 1.18 8.59 -14.09
CA ASN A 103 -0.04 7.83 -13.83
C ASN A 103 0.19 6.34 -13.61
N SER A 104 1.27 5.78 -14.16
CA SER A 104 1.59 4.35 -14.01
C SER A 104 1.65 3.94 -12.54
N ILE A 105 2.22 4.77 -11.67
CA ILE A 105 2.26 4.53 -10.23
C ILE A 105 0.86 4.59 -9.60
N GLY A 106 0.01 5.49 -10.06
CA GLY A 106 -1.40 5.54 -9.65
C GLY A 106 -2.12 4.23 -9.97
N PHE A 107 -1.87 3.62 -11.14
CA PHE A 107 -2.41 2.28 -11.48
C PHE A 107 -1.85 1.18 -10.59
N ILE A 108 -0.55 1.22 -10.24
CA ILE A 108 0.03 0.29 -9.26
C ILE A 108 -0.72 0.41 -7.93
N HIS A 109 -0.92 1.62 -7.43
CA HIS A 109 -1.62 1.85 -6.17
C HIS A 109 -3.08 1.38 -6.20
N LYS A 110 -3.81 1.60 -7.31
CA LYS A 110 -5.17 1.06 -7.48
C LYS A 110 -5.19 -0.46 -7.50
N GLY A 111 -4.23 -1.07 -8.19
CA GLY A 111 -4.06 -2.53 -8.19
C GLY A 111 -3.80 -3.08 -6.80
N LEU A 112 -2.82 -2.50 -6.08
CA LEU A 112 -2.47 -2.90 -4.71
C LEU A 112 -3.64 -2.76 -3.74
N LEU A 113 -4.31 -1.59 -3.72
CA LEU A 113 -5.47 -1.36 -2.86
C LEU A 113 -6.61 -2.31 -3.20
N GLY A 114 -6.87 -2.53 -4.51
CA GLY A 114 -7.89 -3.46 -4.98
C GLY A 114 -7.63 -4.90 -4.53
N ILE A 115 -6.43 -5.44 -4.80
CA ILE A 115 -6.05 -6.81 -4.38
C ILE A 115 -6.09 -6.92 -2.85
N PHE A 116 -5.59 -5.91 -2.14
CA PHE A 116 -5.60 -5.90 -0.68
C PHE A 116 -7.02 -5.97 -0.12
N THR A 117 -7.92 -5.10 -0.60
CA THR A 117 -9.32 -5.08 -0.14
C THR A 117 -10.09 -6.34 -0.52
N ILE A 118 -9.83 -6.91 -1.71
CA ILE A 118 -10.37 -8.22 -2.14
C ILE A 118 -9.94 -9.32 -1.17
N THR A 119 -8.64 -9.35 -0.85
CA THR A 119 -8.06 -10.36 0.05
C THR A 119 -8.67 -10.26 1.44
N LEU A 120 -8.78 -9.06 1.98
CA LEU A 120 -9.40 -8.84 3.30
C LEU A 120 -10.87 -9.26 3.33
N PHE A 121 -11.61 -8.91 2.28
CA PHE A 121 -13.02 -9.29 2.16
C PHE A 121 -13.19 -10.81 2.01
N HIS A 122 -12.41 -11.45 1.15
CA HIS A 122 -12.46 -12.91 0.95
C HIS A 122 -12.11 -13.67 2.23
N LYS A 123 -11.12 -13.19 2.99
CA LYS A 123 -10.74 -13.76 4.30
C LYS A 123 -11.70 -13.38 5.44
N LYS A 124 -12.76 -12.63 5.16
CA LYS A 124 -13.75 -12.13 6.14
C LYS A 124 -13.16 -11.27 7.25
N TYR A 125 -12.03 -10.58 6.98
CA TYR A 125 -11.46 -9.60 7.90
C TYR A 125 -12.19 -8.27 7.87
N ILE A 126 -12.86 -7.96 6.76
CA ILE A 126 -13.68 -6.77 6.58
C ILE A 126 -15.06 -7.18 6.01
N ASP A 127 -16.06 -6.37 6.31
CA ASP A 127 -17.39 -6.49 5.74
C ASP A 127 -17.50 -5.73 4.39
N LYS A 128 -18.68 -5.82 3.77
CA LYS A 128 -18.95 -5.13 2.49
C LYS A 128 -18.91 -3.60 2.62
N TYR A 129 -19.30 -3.06 3.75
CA TYR A 129 -19.34 -1.60 3.95
C TYR A 129 -17.93 -1.03 4.09
N PHE A 130 -17.06 -1.72 4.82
CA PHE A 130 -15.67 -1.33 4.94
C PHE A 130 -14.91 -1.49 3.63
N PHE A 131 -15.24 -2.51 2.81
CA PHE A 131 -14.73 -2.63 1.44
C PHE A 131 -15.07 -1.40 0.60
N TYR A 132 -16.34 -0.97 0.62
CA TYR A 132 -16.74 0.24 -0.11
C TYR A 132 -16.10 1.50 0.45
N PHE A 133 -15.99 1.61 1.78
CA PHE A 133 -15.30 2.73 2.42
C PHE A 133 -13.85 2.85 1.93
N LEU A 134 -13.07 1.78 1.94
CA LEU A 134 -11.66 1.79 1.51
C LEU A 134 -11.48 2.18 0.03
N ASN A 135 -12.44 1.88 -0.83
CA ASN A 135 -12.33 2.16 -2.26
C ASN A 135 -12.98 3.49 -2.67
N LEU A 136 -14.03 3.95 -1.97
CA LEU A 136 -14.83 5.12 -2.34
C LEU A 136 -14.58 6.34 -1.45
N CYS A 137 -13.92 6.19 -0.28
CA CYS A 137 -13.57 7.35 0.56
C CYS A 137 -12.74 8.35 -0.27
N PRO A 138 -13.16 9.62 -0.38
CA PRO A 138 -12.54 10.60 -1.29
C PRO A 138 -11.04 10.74 -1.08
N SER A 139 -10.58 10.79 0.17
CA SER A 139 -9.15 10.89 0.48
C SER A 139 -8.38 9.65 0.03
N ILE A 140 -8.90 8.44 0.31
CA ILE A 140 -8.25 7.19 -0.10
C ILE A 140 -8.26 7.07 -1.62
N PHE A 141 -9.38 7.41 -2.26
CA PHE A 141 -9.52 7.43 -3.71
C PHE A 141 -8.50 8.38 -4.35
N LEU A 142 -8.36 9.60 -3.80
CA LEU A 142 -7.39 10.60 -4.26
C LEU A 142 -5.96 10.07 -4.14
N TYR A 143 -5.52 9.76 -2.92
CA TYR A 143 -4.14 9.34 -2.67
C TYR A 143 -3.76 8.01 -3.34
N SER A 144 -4.71 7.11 -3.55
CA SER A 144 -4.47 5.89 -4.33
C SER A 144 -4.46 6.10 -5.84
N SER A 145 -4.83 7.29 -6.34
CA SER A 145 -4.75 7.66 -7.75
C SER A 145 -3.49 8.46 -8.08
N LEU A 146 -2.82 8.99 -7.05
CA LEU A 146 -1.60 9.78 -7.18
C LEU A 146 -0.35 8.89 -7.06
N SER A 147 0.76 9.40 -7.59
CA SER A 147 2.07 8.74 -7.53
C SER A 147 2.79 9.05 -6.21
N LEU A 148 2.14 8.79 -5.08
CA LEU A 148 2.64 9.07 -3.74
C LEU A 148 2.68 7.81 -2.88
N LYS A 149 3.54 7.78 -1.86
CA LYS A 149 3.68 6.64 -0.95
C LYS A 149 2.51 6.44 0.04
N ASP A 150 1.60 7.40 0.15
CA ASP A 150 0.56 7.41 1.20
C ASP A 150 -0.37 6.20 1.14
N ASN A 151 -0.63 5.69 -0.07
CA ASN A 151 -1.39 4.44 -0.22
C ASN A 151 -0.64 3.22 0.34
N LEU A 152 0.68 3.15 0.17
CA LEU A 152 1.49 2.08 0.79
C LEU A 152 1.45 2.20 2.32
N VAL A 153 1.58 3.42 2.86
CA VAL A 153 1.48 3.68 4.29
C VAL A 153 0.13 3.19 4.84
N LEU A 154 -0.98 3.51 4.15
CA LEU A 154 -2.31 3.03 4.52
C LEU A 154 -2.39 1.50 4.57
N ILE A 155 -1.90 0.83 3.54
CA ILE A 155 -1.92 -0.64 3.47
C ILE A 155 -1.08 -1.23 4.61
N TYR A 156 0.12 -0.71 4.88
CA TYR A 156 0.96 -1.16 5.99
C TYR A 156 0.31 -0.92 7.35
N CYS A 157 -0.31 0.24 7.57
CA CYS A 157 -1.04 0.52 8.81
C CYS A 157 -2.18 -0.48 9.03
N LEU A 158 -2.98 -0.76 8.00
CA LEU A 158 -4.06 -1.73 8.09
C LEU A 158 -3.55 -3.15 8.31
N LEU A 159 -2.46 -3.55 7.67
CA LEU A 159 -1.83 -4.86 7.90
C LEU A 159 -1.37 -5.01 9.35
N ILE A 160 -0.73 -3.99 9.94
CA ILE A 160 -0.27 -4.01 11.33
C ILE A 160 -1.45 -4.13 12.27
N ILE A 161 -2.49 -3.29 12.10
CA ILE A 161 -3.68 -3.30 12.94
C ILE A 161 -4.36 -4.68 12.89
N LEU A 162 -4.56 -5.23 11.69
CA LEU A 162 -5.15 -6.56 11.53
C LEU A 162 -4.27 -7.66 12.12
N SER A 163 -2.96 -7.57 11.95
CA SER A 163 -2.01 -8.53 12.53
C SER A 163 -2.04 -8.51 14.06
N ILE A 164 -2.20 -7.35 14.68
CA ILE A 164 -2.35 -7.19 16.12
C ILE A 164 -3.69 -7.81 16.59
N ILE A 165 -4.79 -7.45 15.94
CA ILE A 165 -6.13 -7.93 16.30
C ILE A 165 -6.24 -9.46 16.18
N TYR A 166 -5.67 -10.03 15.11
CA TYR A 166 -5.71 -11.48 14.85
C TYR A 166 -4.55 -12.25 15.47
N HIS A 167 -3.75 -11.62 16.34
CA HIS A 167 -2.64 -12.25 17.08
C HIS A 167 -1.65 -13.03 16.18
N ARG A 168 -1.28 -12.47 15.03
CA ARG A 168 -0.41 -13.12 14.02
C ARG A 168 1.05 -13.34 14.46
N GLY A 169 1.40 -12.99 15.68
CA GLY A 169 2.73 -13.15 16.28
C GLY A 169 3.49 -11.83 16.39
N TYR A 170 4.24 -11.72 17.48
CA TYR A 170 4.98 -10.49 17.83
C TYR A 170 6.05 -10.13 16.80
N LEU A 171 6.76 -11.12 16.28
CA LEU A 171 7.84 -10.90 15.31
C LEU A 171 7.33 -10.24 14.02
N ILE A 172 6.19 -10.70 13.49
CA ILE A 172 5.59 -10.14 12.27
C ILE A 172 5.21 -8.67 12.51
N ASN A 173 4.59 -8.37 13.65
CA ASN A 173 4.21 -6.99 14.00
C ASN A 173 5.43 -6.08 14.11
N ILE A 174 6.51 -6.53 14.76
CA ILE A 174 7.75 -5.76 14.87
C ILE A 174 8.36 -5.51 13.50
N ILE A 175 8.46 -6.52 12.64
CA ILE A 175 8.99 -6.37 11.28
C ILE A 175 8.16 -5.34 10.49
N LEU A 176 6.83 -5.45 10.52
CA LEU A 176 5.96 -4.52 9.81
C LEU A 176 6.08 -3.07 10.35
N ILE A 177 6.21 -2.90 11.67
CA ILE A 177 6.40 -1.58 12.29
C ILE A 177 7.77 -1.00 11.89
N VAL A 178 8.82 -1.80 11.86
CA VAL A 178 10.15 -1.37 11.39
C VAL A 178 10.10 -0.94 9.93
N LEU A 179 9.46 -1.73 9.06
CA LEU A 179 9.29 -1.34 7.65
C LEU A 179 8.48 -0.04 7.51
N LEU A 180 7.42 0.12 8.30
CA LEU A 180 6.64 1.36 8.31
C LEU A 180 7.46 2.55 8.82
N PHE A 181 8.41 2.34 9.75
CA PHE A 181 9.28 3.40 10.26
C PHE A 181 10.09 4.05 9.14
N TYR A 182 10.61 3.27 8.20
CA TYR A 182 11.29 3.80 7.02
C TYR A 182 10.36 4.55 6.06
N LEU A 183 9.07 4.21 6.02
CA LEU A 183 8.09 4.91 5.18
C LEU A 183 7.58 6.20 5.84
N ARG A 184 7.17 6.11 7.10
CA ARG A 184 6.56 7.19 7.90
C ARG A 184 6.84 6.98 9.39
N PRO A 185 7.90 7.55 9.96
CA PRO A 185 8.30 7.34 11.35
C PRO A 185 7.18 7.62 12.36
N LEU A 186 6.45 8.72 12.19
CA LEU A 186 5.37 9.09 13.10
C LEU A 186 4.26 8.02 13.19
N HIS A 187 3.83 7.48 12.04
CA HIS A 187 2.81 6.42 12.01
C HIS A 187 3.32 5.13 12.64
N ALA A 188 4.60 4.80 12.42
CA ALA A 188 5.22 3.64 13.04
C ALA A 188 5.26 3.75 14.57
N ILE A 189 5.63 4.92 15.11
CA ILE A 189 5.64 5.19 16.55
C ILE A 189 4.22 5.04 17.13
N LEU A 190 3.22 5.63 16.50
CA LEU A 190 1.82 5.52 16.95
C LEU A 190 1.34 4.06 16.96
N LEU A 191 1.65 3.28 15.92
CA LEU A 191 1.27 1.87 15.87
C LEU A 191 2.10 1.00 16.82
N PHE A 192 3.35 1.37 17.09
CA PHE A 192 4.14 0.70 18.13
C PHE A 192 3.51 0.90 19.52
N VAL A 193 3.12 2.15 19.85
CA VAL A 193 2.40 2.44 21.09
C VAL A 193 1.09 1.67 21.16
N TYR A 194 0.31 1.65 20.07
CA TYR A 194 -0.92 0.87 20.00
C TYR A 194 -0.67 -0.64 20.19
N PHE A 195 0.34 -1.19 19.53
CA PHE A 195 0.74 -2.60 19.69
C PHE A 195 1.09 -2.92 21.14
N PHE A 196 1.88 -2.06 21.77
CA PHE A 196 2.30 -2.24 23.15
C PHE A 196 1.13 -2.17 24.13
N THR A 197 0.30 -1.12 24.02
CA THR A 197 -0.89 -0.95 24.89
C THR A 197 -1.90 -2.05 24.68
N TYR A 198 -2.15 -2.49 23.45
CA TYR A 198 -3.05 -3.59 23.16
C TYR A 198 -2.58 -4.89 23.85
N ASN A 199 -1.30 -5.20 23.76
CA ASN A 199 -0.75 -6.40 24.40
C ASN A 199 -0.81 -6.33 25.94
N ILE A 200 -0.58 -5.17 26.54
CA ILE A 200 -0.71 -4.98 28.00
C ILE A 200 -2.16 -5.12 28.45
N CYS A 201 -3.08 -4.42 27.76
CA CYS A 201 -4.47 -4.30 28.23
C CYS A 201 -5.32 -5.54 27.91
N PHE A 202 -5.12 -6.19 26.77
CA PHE A 202 -6.03 -7.20 26.26
C PHE A 202 -5.51 -8.64 26.32
N THR A 203 -4.20 -8.87 26.34
CA THR A 203 -3.69 -10.24 26.30
C THR A 203 -3.29 -10.82 27.64
N ARG A 204 -3.22 -10.03 28.71
CA ARG A 204 -2.68 -10.39 30.05
C ARG A 204 -1.34 -11.14 30.02
N LYS A 205 -0.84 -11.51 28.87
CA LYS A 205 0.42 -12.26 28.68
C LYS A 205 1.67 -11.46 29.07
N PHE A 206 1.53 -10.13 29.20
CA PHE A 206 2.63 -9.28 29.70
C PHE A 206 2.77 -9.31 31.23
N LEU A 207 1.77 -9.80 31.94
CA LEU A 207 1.92 -10.03 33.40
C LEU A 207 2.94 -11.12 33.70
N ASP A 208 3.15 -12.07 32.77
CA ASP A 208 4.21 -13.06 32.87
C ASP A 208 5.61 -12.48 32.64
N LEU A 209 5.74 -11.25 32.12
CA LEU A 209 7.04 -10.56 32.00
C LEU A 209 7.60 -10.18 33.37
N ASN A 210 6.74 -9.95 34.38
CA ASN A 210 7.19 -9.75 35.76
C ASN A 210 7.91 -10.99 36.32
N ILE A 211 7.56 -12.17 35.83
CA ILE A 211 8.27 -13.41 36.18
C ILE A 211 9.65 -13.45 35.52
N MET A 212 9.78 -12.97 34.28
CA MET A 212 11.09 -12.90 33.59
C MET A 212 12.01 -11.83 34.18
N ILE A 213 11.48 -10.68 34.59
CA ILE A 213 12.28 -9.61 35.23
C ILE A 213 12.66 -10.05 36.67
N GLY A 214 11.80 -10.78 37.38
CA GLY A 214 12.08 -11.35 38.68
C GLY A 214 13.12 -12.50 38.68
N ILE A 215 13.42 -13.09 37.52
CA ILE A 215 14.47 -14.10 37.35
C ILE A 215 15.84 -13.45 36.99
N LEU A 216 15.82 -12.20 36.50
CA LEU A 216 17.03 -11.44 36.14
C LEU A 216 17.50 -10.48 37.22
N MET A 217 16.81 -10.36 38.34
CA MET A 217 17.23 -9.71 39.59
C MET A 217 17.59 -10.77 40.64
#